data_331c7ff438151ac47eb60471543226b3
#
_entry.id   331c7ff438151ac47eb60471543226b3
#
_cell.length_a   1.000
_cell.length_b   1.000
_cell.length_c   1.000
_cell.angle_alpha   90.00
_cell.angle_beta   90.00
_cell.angle_gamma   90.00
#
_symmetry.space_group_name_H-M   'P 1'
#
loop_
_entity.id
_entity.type
_entity.pdbx_description
1 polymer ?
#
loop_
_entity_poly.entity_id
_entity_poly.type
_entity_poly.pdbx_seq_one_letter_code
_entity_poly.pdbx_strand_id
1 'polypeptide(L)'
;KLGRESWDKKTDAQKKDIIAKGSDAIRRASREGSKLEKFILSELTKRKYKVQFHREQWLKNQNLETDLFIEDLRTVIEVDGPSHFEPVWGEENLIKNQRSDLEKTGLVLEQGLVLIRIKQTKRISNRYMRTVLNELLEVIDRIEKKFPEENKRYIEI
;
A
#
# COMPACT_ATOMS: atom_id res chain seq x y z
N LYS A 1 27.13 -7.22 -14.97
CA LYS A 1 28.39 -6.73 -15.58
C LYS A 1 28.15 -5.66 -16.64
N LEU A 2 27.31 -5.88 -17.65
CA LEU A 2 27.00 -4.90 -18.71
C LEU A 2 26.45 -3.57 -18.17
N GLY A 3 25.64 -3.58 -17.13
CA GLY A 3 25.12 -2.37 -16.52
C GLY A 3 26.16 -1.50 -15.82
N ARG A 4 27.13 -2.11 -15.15
CA ARG A 4 28.24 -1.39 -14.48
C ARG A 4 29.19 -0.73 -15.47
N GLU A 5 29.62 -1.45 -16.49
CA GLU A 5 30.49 -0.91 -17.51
C GLU A 5 29.87 0.27 -18.28
N SER A 6 28.56 0.21 -18.51
CA SER A 6 27.81 1.31 -19.12
C SER A 6 27.70 2.52 -18.20
N TRP A 7 27.57 2.32 -16.88
CA TRP A 7 27.50 3.39 -15.89
C TRP A 7 28.83 4.13 -15.75
N ASP A 8 29.93 3.39 -15.65
CA ASP A 8 31.27 3.96 -15.45
C ASP A 8 31.73 4.83 -16.61
N LYS A 9 31.24 4.55 -17.82
CA LYS A 9 31.54 5.33 -19.03
C LYS A 9 30.75 6.64 -19.14
N LYS A 10 29.83 6.91 -18.25
CA LYS A 10 28.98 8.13 -18.30
C LYS A 10 29.65 9.30 -17.60
N THR A 11 29.41 10.50 -18.14
CA THR A 11 29.82 11.75 -17.48
C THR A 11 28.99 12.00 -16.23
N ASP A 12 29.51 12.85 -15.33
CA ASP A 12 28.79 13.21 -14.10
C ASP A 12 27.44 13.87 -14.39
N ALA A 13 27.36 14.67 -15.46
CA ALA A 13 26.11 15.27 -15.91
C ALA A 13 25.10 14.20 -16.35
N GLN A 14 25.54 13.20 -17.11
CA GLN A 14 24.67 12.08 -17.52
C GLN A 14 24.22 11.23 -16.33
N LYS A 15 25.11 10.99 -15.37
CA LYS A 15 24.76 10.27 -14.13
C LYS A 15 23.71 11.02 -13.33
N LYS A 16 23.87 12.34 -13.15
CA LYS A 16 22.88 13.19 -12.47
C LYS A 16 21.52 13.16 -13.15
N ASP A 17 21.49 13.26 -14.49
CA ASP A 17 20.23 13.19 -15.25
C ASP A 17 19.52 11.86 -15.10
N ILE A 18 20.26 10.75 -15.13
CA ILE A 18 19.70 9.40 -14.92
C ILE A 18 19.12 9.25 -13.51
N ILE A 19 19.85 9.73 -12.49
CA ILE A 19 19.37 9.69 -11.10
C ILE A 19 18.11 10.55 -10.93
N ALA A 20 18.08 11.74 -11.52
CA ALA A 20 16.91 12.62 -11.48
C ALA A 20 15.69 11.96 -12.13
N LYS A 21 15.83 11.35 -13.30
CA LYS A 21 14.77 10.59 -13.99
C LYS A 21 14.26 9.41 -13.14
N GLY A 22 15.18 8.68 -12.51
CA GLY A 22 14.83 7.60 -11.59
C GLY A 22 14.04 8.10 -10.39
N SER A 23 14.48 9.18 -9.77
CA SER A 23 13.78 9.81 -8.63
C SER A 23 12.38 10.31 -9.01
N ASP A 24 12.23 10.93 -10.18
CA ASP A 24 10.95 11.40 -10.68
C ASP A 24 10.00 10.23 -10.98
N ALA A 25 10.51 9.14 -11.53
CA ALA A 25 9.73 7.92 -11.75
C ALA A 25 9.21 7.32 -10.43
N ILE A 26 10.08 7.25 -9.41
CA ILE A 26 9.71 6.76 -8.06
C ILE A 26 8.64 7.66 -7.44
N ARG A 27 8.83 8.98 -7.49
CA ARG A 27 7.83 9.95 -6.97
C ARG A 27 6.49 9.82 -7.67
N ARG A 28 6.50 9.64 -8.98
CA ARG A 28 5.29 9.46 -9.79
C ARG A 28 4.59 8.16 -9.42
N ALA A 29 5.31 7.05 -9.36
CA ALA A 29 4.79 5.75 -8.95
C ALA A 29 4.19 5.80 -7.54
N SER A 30 4.83 6.50 -6.60
CA SER A 30 4.33 6.69 -5.24
C SER A 30 2.99 7.43 -5.22
N ARG A 31 2.83 8.48 -6.04
CA ARG A 31 1.56 9.23 -6.14
C ARG A 31 0.45 8.43 -6.81
N GLU A 32 0.79 7.63 -7.78
CA GLU A 32 -0.17 6.82 -8.54
C GLU A 32 -0.56 5.53 -7.82
N GLY A 33 0.19 5.12 -6.79
CA GLY A 33 0.04 3.87 -6.09
C GLY A 33 0.70 2.68 -6.80
N SER A 34 0.77 1.55 -6.12
CA SER A 34 1.31 0.33 -6.66
C SER A 34 0.36 -0.30 -7.68
N LYS A 35 0.88 -1.24 -8.48
CA LYS A 35 0.06 -2.00 -9.44
C LYS A 35 -1.07 -2.77 -8.75
N LEU A 36 -0.80 -3.34 -7.58
CA LEU A 36 -1.81 -4.06 -6.79
C LEU A 36 -2.88 -3.11 -6.24
N GLU A 37 -2.50 -1.94 -5.72
CA GLU A 37 -3.46 -0.93 -5.28
C GLU A 37 -4.39 -0.49 -6.40
N LYS A 38 -3.84 -0.17 -7.57
CA LYS A 38 -4.62 0.23 -8.76
C LYS A 38 -5.57 -0.87 -9.21
N PHE A 39 -5.12 -2.11 -9.20
CA PHE A 39 -5.95 -3.27 -9.53
C PHE A 39 -7.13 -3.41 -8.56
N ILE A 40 -6.87 -3.34 -7.27
CA ILE A 40 -7.91 -3.43 -6.24
C ILE A 40 -8.89 -2.27 -6.36
N LEU A 41 -8.40 -1.04 -6.52
CA LEU A 41 -9.24 0.15 -6.72
C LEU A 41 -10.18 -0.03 -7.92
N SER A 42 -9.65 -0.47 -9.05
CA SER A 42 -10.42 -0.71 -10.27
C SER A 42 -11.51 -1.76 -10.06
N GLU A 43 -11.15 -2.89 -9.46
CA GLU A 43 -12.08 -4.00 -9.23
C GLU A 43 -13.18 -3.66 -8.22
N LEU A 44 -12.86 -2.91 -7.16
CA LEU A 44 -13.86 -2.45 -6.20
C LEU A 44 -14.79 -1.40 -6.82
N THR A 45 -14.25 -0.49 -7.61
CA THR A 45 -15.02 0.53 -8.34
C THR A 45 -16.00 -0.09 -9.33
N LYS A 46 -15.58 -1.12 -10.07
CA LYS A 46 -16.46 -1.89 -10.98
C LYS A 46 -17.63 -2.53 -10.22
N ARG A 47 -17.43 -2.92 -8.97
CA ARG A 47 -18.46 -3.49 -8.08
C ARG A 47 -19.29 -2.42 -7.36
N LYS A 48 -19.13 -1.16 -7.75
CA LYS A 48 -19.86 0.00 -7.23
C LYS A 48 -19.55 0.36 -5.76
N TYR A 49 -18.42 -0.08 -5.24
CA TYR A 49 -17.92 0.45 -3.98
C TYR A 49 -17.40 1.88 -4.18
N LYS A 50 -17.74 2.76 -3.26
CA LYS A 50 -17.19 4.11 -3.21
C LYS A 50 -15.86 4.06 -2.47
N VAL A 51 -14.76 4.02 -3.22
CA VAL A 51 -13.41 3.93 -2.69
C VAL A 51 -12.71 5.28 -2.81
N GLN A 52 -12.16 5.77 -1.72
CA GLN A 52 -11.27 6.93 -1.70
C GLN A 52 -9.84 6.43 -1.77
N PHE A 53 -9.09 6.94 -2.75
CA PHE A 53 -7.73 6.54 -3.02
C PHE A 53 -6.75 7.56 -2.45
N HIS A 54 -5.71 7.09 -1.74
CA HIS A 54 -4.68 7.93 -1.10
C HIS A 54 -5.28 9.10 -0.30
N ARG A 55 -6.25 8.79 0.57
CA ARG A 55 -6.87 9.81 1.40
C ARG A 55 -5.95 10.26 2.51
N GLU A 56 -5.68 11.56 2.54
CA GLU A 56 -4.95 12.26 3.58
C GLU A 56 -5.92 12.90 4.60
N GLN A 57 -5.38 13.29 5.76
CA GLN A 57 -5.98 14.25 6.71
C GLN A 57 -7.22 13.81 7.52
N TRP A 58 -7.69 12.60 7.42
CA TRP A 58 -8.82 12.15 8.23
C TRP A 58 -8.38 11.43 9.53
N LEU A 59 -7.13 11.07 9.63
CA LEU A 59 -6.49 10.63 10.86
C LEU A 59 -5.99 11.84 11.64
N LYS A 60 -6.20 11.88 12.96
CA LYS A 60 -5.90 13.03 13.80
C LYS A 60 -4.44 13.52 13.83
N ASN A 61 -3.51 12.84 13.27
CA ASN A 61 -2.09 13.22 13.13
C ASN A 61 -1.62 13.11 11.68
N GLN A 62 -2.14 13.73 10.91
CA GLN A 62 -2.22 14.52 9.70
C GLN A 62 -1.25 14.25 8.56
N ASN A 63 -0.17 13.55 8.75
CA ASN A 63 0.77 13.19 7.69
C ASN A 63 0.68 11.72 7.27
N LEU A 64 -0.37 11.04 7.75
CA LEU A 64 -0.61 9.64 7.43
C LEU A 64 -1.66 9.53 6.33
N GLU A 65 -1.24 8.99 5.22
CA GLU A 65 -2.08 8.68 4.07
C GLU A 65 -2.52 7.22 4.16
N THR A 66 -3.77 6.94 3.81
CA THR A 66 -4.27 5.57 3.66
C THR A 66 -4.41 5.22 2.19
N ASP A 67 -4.03 4.00 1.82
CA ASP A 67 -4.03 3.59 0.43
C ASP A 67 -5.45 3.58 -0.16
N LEU A 68 -6.37 2.87 0.48
CA LEU A 68 -7.76 2.77 0.05
C LEU A 68 -8.69 2.89 1.27
N PHE A 69 -9.79 3.61 1.10
CA PHE A 69 -10.81 3.76 2.14
C PHE A 69 -12.21 3.59 1.57
N ILE A 70 -12.97 2.65 2.12
CA ILE A 70 -14.38 2.43 1.81
C ILE A 70 -15.20 3.02 2.95
N GLU A 71 -15.69 4.24 2.76
CA GLU A 71 -16.38 5.00 3.81
C GLU A 71 -17.65 4.30 4.30
N ASP A 72 -18.50 3.83 3.39
CA ASP A 72 -19.75 3.15 3.72
C ASP A 72 -19.55 1.89 4.58
N LEU A 73 -18.39 1.26 4.48
CA LEU A 73 -18.03 0.09 5.27
C LEU A 73 -17.12 0.42 6.46
N ARG A 74 -16.75 1.67 6.62
CA ARG A 74 -15.80 2.09 7.66
C ARG A 74 -14.52 1.24 7.65
N THR A 75 -14.00 0.97 6.46
CA THR A 75 -12.90 0.04 6.24
C THR A 75 -11.77 0.69 5.48
N VAL A 76 -10.58 0.62 6.05
CA VAL A 76 -9.31 1.01 5.44
C VAL A 76 -8.63 -0.23 4.89
N ILE A 77 -8.04 -0.12 3.70
CA ILE A 77 -7.23 -1.16 3.08
C ILE A 77 -5.83 -0.58 2.84
N GLU A 78 -4.83 -1.22 3.42
CA GLU A 78 -3.42 -0.91 3.21
C GLU A 78 -2.75 -2.02 2.41
N VAL A 79 -1.93 -1.65 1.45
CA VAL A 79 -1.16 -2.60 0.62
C VAL A 79 0.32 -2.45 0.92
N ASP A 80 0.88 -3.40 1.63
CA ASP A 80 2.27 -3.39 2.04
C ASP A 80 3.16 -4.14 1.05
N GLY A 81 4.07 -3.40 0.42
CA GLY A 81 5.13 -3.99 -0.37
C GLY A 81 6.23 -4.63 0.49
N PRO A 82 7.23 -5.28 -0.13
CA PRO A 82 8.30 -5.99 0.61
C PRO A 82 9.07 -5.13 1.62
N SER A 83 9.22 -3.82 1.37
CA SER A 83 9.93 -2.91 2.27
C SER A 83 9.30 -2.77 3.67
N HIS A 84 8.05 -3.17 3.86
CA HIS A 84 7.36 -3.15 5.15
C HIS A 84 7.68 -4.35 6.03
N PHE A 85 8.22 -5.43 5.48
CA PHE A 85 8.52 -6.64 6.23
C PHE A 85 9.87 -7.29 5.87
N GLU A 86 10.60 -6.76 4.89
CA GLU A 86 11.95 -7.17 4.50
C GLU A 86 12.89 -5.96 4.45
N PRO A 87 14.19 -6.15 4.77
CA PRO A 87 15.16 -5.04 4.78
C PRO A 87 15.64 -4.69 3.37
N VAL A 88 14.73 -4.44 2.42
CA VAL A 88 15.02 -4.11 1.01
C VAL A 88 15.89 -2.85 0.88
N TRP A 89 15.67 -1.88 1.76
CA TRP A 89 16.40 -0.61 1.83
C TRP A 89 17.29 -0.49 3.08
N GLY A 90 17.64 -1.62 3.72
CA GLY A 90 18.39 -1.71 4.95
C GLY A 90 17.53 -1.86 6.20
N GLU A 91 18.14 -2.33 7.30
CA GLU A 91 17.44 -2.62 8.55
C GLU A 91 16.86 -1.37 9.22
N GLU A 92 17.55 -0.23 9.16
CA GLU A 92 17.05 1.03 9.74
C GLU A 92 15.76 1.49 9.08
N ASN A 93 15.66 1.38 7.75
CA ASN A 93 14.45 1.70 7.02
C ASN A 93 13.31 0.71 7.32
N LEU A 94 13.62 -0.57 7.50
CA LEU A 94 12.64 -1.57 7.92
C LEU A 94 12.04 -1.22 9.29
N ILE A 95 12.87 -0.91 10.27
CA ILE A 95 12.43 -0.52 11.62
C ILE A 95 11.56 0.73 11.56
N LYS A 96 11.97 1.73 10.78
CA LYS A 96 11.21 2.97 10.57
C LYS A 96 9.84 2.70 9.94
N ASN A 97 9.79 1.86 8.90
CA ASN A 97 8.55 1.48 8.25
C ASN A 97 7.61 0.74 9.20
N GLN A 98 8.14 -0.23 9.96
CA GLN A 98 7.35 -0.99 10.93
C GLN A 98 6.79 -0.11 12.05
N ARG A 99 7.56 0.86 12.54
CA ARG A 99 7.08 1.83 13.53
C ARG A 99 5.96 2.70 12.98
N SER A 100 6.12 3.21 11.77
CA SER A 100 5.09 4.00 11.09
C SER A 100 3.81 3.20 10.85
N ASP A 101 3.95 1.96 10.44
CA ASP A 101 2.83 1.04 10.23
C ASP A 101 2.07 0.75 11.54
N LEU A 102 2.79 0.57 12.64
CA LEU A 102 2.19 0.34 13.95
C LEU A 102 1.42 1.56 14.44
N GLU A 103 1.98 2.76 14.26
CA GLU A 103 1.32 4.02 14.60
C GLU A 103 0.04 4.24 13.78
N LYS A 104 0.12 4.06 12.47
CA LYS A 104 -1.04 4.14 11.57
C LYS A 104 -2.13 3.15 11.96
N THR A 105 -1.76 1.91 12.21
CA THR A 105 -2.67 0.85 12.67
C THR A 105 -3.42 1.28 13.93
N GLY A 106 -2.70 1.77 14.94
CA GLY A 106 -3.29 2.26 16.17
C GLY A 106 -4.30 3.38 15.95
N LEU A 107 -3.94 4.37 15.12
CA LEU A 107 -4.81 5.51 14.81
C LEU A 107 -6.09 5.10 14.05
N VAL A 108 -5.99 4.19 13.11
CA VAL A 108 -7.14 3.66 12.37
C VAL A 108 -8.11 2.93 13.31
N LEU A 109 -7.59 2.05 14.14
CA LEU A 109 -8.40 1.27 15.08
C LEU A 109 -9.04 2.14 16.18
N GLU A 110 -8.33 3.15 16.66
CA GLU A 110 -8.85 4.13 17.64
C GLU A 110 -10.09 4.84 17.13
N GLN A 111 -10.16 5.10 15.83
CA GLN A 111 -11.34 5.72 15.21
C GLN A 111 -12.51 4.76 14.99
N GLY A 112 -12.41 3.52 15.42
CA GLY A 112 -13.46 2.52 15.28
C GLY A 112 -13.61 1.97 13.88
N LEU A 113 -12.54 2.03 13.07
CA LEU A 113 -12.51 1.54 11.70
C LEU A 113 -11.95 0.14 11.62
N VAL A 114 -12.28 -0.57 10.56
CA VAL A 114 -11.63 -1.84 10.19
C VAL A 114 -10.37 -1.53 9.38
N LEU A 115 -9.28 -2.20 9.69
CA LEU A 115 -8.06 -2.16 8.90
C LEU A 115 -7.81 -3.53 8.28
N ILE A 116 -7.81 -3.58 6.95
CA ILE A 116 -7.38 -4.73 6.19
C ILE A 116 -5.98 -4.44 5.66
N ARG A 117 -5.01 -5.25 6.05
CA ARG A 117 -3.64 -5.12 5.62
C ARG A 117 -3.29 -6.25 4.67
N ILE A 118 -2.96 -5.90 3.43
CA ILE A 118 -2.56 -6.85 2.40
C ILE A 118 -1.04 -6.85 2.31
N LYS A 119 -0.42 -7.95 2.70
CA LYS A 119 1.03 -8.14 2.59
C LYS A 119 1.35 -8.75 1.23
N GLN A 120 2.01 -7.99 0.38
CA GLN A 120 2.48 -8.49 -0.90
C GLN A 120 3.69 -9.42 -0.67
N THR A 121 3.46 -10.71 -0.61
CA THR A 121 4.48 -11.73 -0.34
C THR A 121 5.06 -12.36 -1.59
N LYS A 122 4.43 -12.13 -2.75
CA LYS A 122 4.83 -12.72 -4.03
C LYS A 122 5.01 -11.64 -5.09
N ARG A 123 5.74 -11.99 -6.14
CA ARG A 123 5.89 -11.15 -7.33
C ARG A 123 4.53 -10.89 -7.97
N ILE A 124 4.31 -9.65 -8.41
CA ILE A 124 3.04 -9.26 -9.05
C ILE A 124 2.82 -10.03 -10.35
N SER A 125 1.69 -10.69 -10.41
CA SER A 125 1.16 -11.35 -11.61
C SER A 125 -0.37 -11.22 -11.61
N ASN A 126 -0.98 -11.38 -12.75
CA ASN A 126 -2.46 -11.35 -12.84
C ASN A 126 -3.11 -12.42 -11.96
N ARG A 127 -2.53 -13.60 -11.91
CA ARG A 127 -3.01 -14.69 -11.06
C ARG A 127 -2.93 -14.34 -9.59
N TYR A 128 -1.79 -13.80 -9.14
CA TYR A 128 -1.60 -13.38 -7.74
C TYR A 128 -2.58 -12.28 -7.34
N MET A 129 -2.73 -11.26 -8.18
CA MET A 129 -3.66 -10.17 -7.91
C MET A 129 -5.11 -10.63 -7.81
N ARG A 130 -5.53 -11.58 -8.64
CA ARG A 130 -6.88 -12.19 -8.55
C ARG A 130 -7.07 -13.01 -7.28
N THR A 131 -6.05 -13.74 -6.86
CA THR A 131 -6.08 -14.49 -5.58
C THR A 131 -6.27 -13.54 -4.41
N VAL A 132 -5.49 -12.46 -4.36
CA VAL A 132 -5.62 -11.40 -3.34
C VAL A 132 -7.01 -10.77 -3.37
N LEU A 133 -7.50 -10.44 -4.56
CA LEU A 133 -8.84 -9.87 -4.72
C LEU A 133 -9.93 -10.80 -4.17
N ASN A 134 -9.88 -12.09 -4.47
CA ASN A 134 -10.87 -13.04 -3.98
C ASN A 134 -10.90 -13.11 -2.46
N GLU A 135 -9.73 -13.16 -1.82
CA GLU A 135 -9.63 -13.12 -0.35
C GLU A 135 -10.18 -11.81 0.22
N LEU A 136 -9.84 -10.70 -0.41
CA LEU A 136 -10.33 -9.38 -0.01
C LEU A 136 -11.86 -9.29 -0.12
N LEU A 137 -12.43 -9.77 -1.21
CA LEU A 137 -13.89 -9.75 -1.42
C LEU A 137 -14.64 -10.61 -0.39
N GLU A 138 -14.07 -11.74 0.02
CA GLU A 138 -14.63 -12.55 1.10
C GLU A 138 -14.65 -11.79 2.44
N VAL A 139 -13.56 -11.07 2.74
CA VAL A 139 -13.48 -10.24 3.95
C VAL A 139 -14.49 -9.10 3.90
N ILE A 140 -14.58 -8.39 2.78
CA ILE A 140 -15.53 -7.29 2.57
C ILE A 140 -16.96 -7.79 2.71
N ASP A 141 -17.30 -8.92 2.13
CA ASP A 141 -18.63 -9.54 2.24
C ASP A 141 -19.01 -9.83 3.71
N ARG A 142 -18.06 -10.34 4.48
CA ARG A 142 -18.28 -10.55 5.93
C ARG A 142 -18.51 -9.26 6.69
N ILE A 143 -17.78 -8.19 6.37
CA ILE A 143 -17.93 -6.87 6.98
C ILE A 143 -19.29 -6.27 6.62
N GLU A 144 -19.74 -6.40 5.38
CA GLU A 144 -21.07 -5.95 4.93
C GLU A 144 -22.21 -6.64 5.68
N LYS A 145 -22.10 -7.94 5.89
CA LYS A 145 -23.09 -8.73 6.60
C LYS A 145 -23.16 -8.40 8.09
N LYS A 146 -22.00 -8.22 8.71
CA LYS A 146 -21.87 -7.85 10.11
C LYS A 146 -20.56 -7.09 10.34
N PHE A 147 -20.68 -5.83 10.79
CA PHE A 147 -19.52 -5.03 11.17
C PHE A 147 -18.76 -5.72 12.32
N PRO A 148 -17.41 -5.87 12.24
CA PRO A 148 -16.64 -6.62 13.21
C PRO A 148 -16.66 -6.00 14.62
N GLU A 149 -16.61 -6.84 15.63
CA GLU A 149 -16.35 -6.43 17.00
C GLU A 149 -14.97 -5.78 17.11
N GLU A 150 -14.78 -4.93 18.12
CA GLU A 150 -13.58 -4.11 18.28
C GLU A 150 -12.27 -4.90 18.20
N ASN A 151 -12.21 -6.07 18.83
CA ASN A 151 -11.03 -6.95 18.84
C ASN A 151 -10.79 -7.73 17.52
N LYS A 152 -11.67 -7.58 16.54
CA LYS A 152 -11.62 -8.28 15.23
C LYS A 152 -11.49 -7.34 14.04
N ARG A 153 -11.17 -6.06 14.28
CA ARG A 153 -11.09 -5.03 13.24
C ARG A 153 -9.74 -4.94 12.56
N TYR A 154 -8.74 -5.67 13.02
CA TYR A 154 -7.47 -5.81 12.32
C TYR A 154 -7.43 -7.14 11.58
N ILE A 155 -7.27 -7.08 10.25
CA ILE A 155 -7.34 -8.26 9.38
C ILE A 155 -6.13 -8.24 8.44
N GLU A 156 -5.38 -9.33 8.41
CA GLU A 156 -4.29 -9.53 7.45
C GLU A 156 -4.71 -10.51 6.34
N ILE A 157 -4.26 -10.18 5.13
CA ILE A 157 -4.41 -11.05 3.95
C ILE A 157 -3.02 -11.38 3.39
#